data_e983955e0882213b8a3284fe921d39db
#
_entry.id   e983955e0882213b8a3284fe921d39db
#
_cell.length_a   1.000
_cell.length_b   1.000
_cell.length_c   1.000
_cell.angle_alpha   90.00
_cell.angle_beta   90.00
_cell.angle_gamma   90.00
#
_symmetry.space_group_name_H-M   'P 1'
#
loop_
_entity.id
_entity.type
_entity.pdbx_description
1 polymer ?
#
loop_
_entity_poly.entity_id
_entity_poly.type
_entity_poly.pdbx_seq_one_letter_code
_entity_poly.pdbx_strand_id
1 'polypeptide(L)'
;MVITTTLCALALTLPLGEEEYYEIATIPIPDEIVLEVSAIEILEDGTALVATRRGDVFSVTGIWEDDVSSAQFNLYAQGLQEPLGLLSHEGWVYVMQRGELSRMRDTRGDGRMDELETICDLIPISGNYHEYSFGPAIGPDGNFWVTTNKPFGGEPFGRADWRGFTMSINDAGEMHPTCSGLRSPAGVESSPWGDVFYTDNQGEWCGASKLSIMKPGDFHGHPHGIASCKKEEWTYSVVENVPDGKLFPEVKLEIPELRLPAVWFPYDKMGRSPAGMAWDMTEGKFGPFAGQLFVTDQYDASVMRVALEQVNGNWQGACFPFRMGLQCGAI
;
A
#
# COMPACT_ATOMS: atom_id res chain seq x y z
N MET A 1 -30.53 65.86 -1.64
CA MET A 1 -30.01 64.70 -0.87
C MET A 1 -29.86 63.55 -1.86
N VAL A 2 -28.62 63.36 -2.39
CA VAL A 2 -28.36 62.34 -3.38
C VAL A 2 -27.82 61.11 -2.61
N ILE A 3 -28.53 60.00 -2.64
CA ILE A 3 -28.10 58.74 -2.05
C ILE A 3 -27.30 57.99 -3.11
N THR A 4 -25.98 57.93 -2.92
CA THR A 4 -25.09 57.12 -3.77
C THR A 4 -25.07 55.74 -3.19
N THR A 5 -25.69 54.77 -3.88
CA THR A 5 -25.63 53.37 -3.54
C THR A 5 -24.33 52.77 -4.12
N THR A 6 -23.36 52.48 -3.26
CA THR A 6 -22.14 51.77 -3.65
C THR A 6 -22.50 50.27 -3.76
N LEU A 7 -22.56 49.76 -4.97
CA LEU A 7 -22.60 48.30 -5.22
C LEU A 7 -21.22 47.72 -4.91
N CYS A 8 -21.14 47.00 -3.80
CA CYS A 8 -20.00 46.11 -3.56
C CYS A 8 -20.17 44.84 -4.44
N ALA A 9 -19.44 44.78 -5.53
CA ALA A 9 -19.34 43.53 -6.29
C ALA A 9 -18.50 42.53 -5.47
N LEU A 10 -19.15 41.57 -4.82
CA LEU A 10 -18.46 40.38 -4.34
C LEU A 10 -18.02 39.61 -5.60
N ALA A 11 -16.74 39.64 -5.91
CA ALA A 11 -16.16 38.67 -6.83
C ALA A 11 -16.25 37.30 -6.16
N LEU A 12 -17.21 36.48 -6.54
CA LEU A 12 -17.18 35.04 -6.29
C LEU A 12 -15.98 34.48 -7.09
N THR A 13 -14.85 34.34 -6.44
CA THR A 13 -13.81 33.47 -6.95
C THR A 13 -14.37 32.06 -6.89
N LEU A 14 -14.69 31.49 -8.06
CA LEU A 14 -14.93 30.06 -8.17
C LEU A 14 -13.68 29.37 -7.59
N PRO A 15 -13.83 28.30 -6.81
CA PRO A 15 -12.67 27.54 -6.38
C PRO A 15 -11.94 27.08 -7.64
N LEU A 16 -10.65 27.37 -7.71
CA LEU A 16 -9.77 26.92 -8.76
C LEU A 16 -9.79 25.39 -8.77
N GLY A 17 -9.81 24.77 -9.95
CA GLY A 17 -9.73 23.32 -10.07
C GLY A 17 -8.35 22.81 -9.63
N GLU A 18 -8.23 21.54 -9.30
CA GLU A 18 -6.95 20.95 -8.88
C GLU A 18 -5.87 21.10 -9.96
N GLU A 19 -6.27 21.08 -11.23
CA GLU A 19 -5.41 21.30 -12.40
C GLU A 19 -4.72 22.66 -12.44
N GLU A 20 -5.18 23.61 -11.68
CA GLU A 20 -4.52 24.93 -11.55
C GLU A 20 -3.40 24.92 -10.51
N TYR A 21 -3.34 23.89 -9.66
CA TYR A 21 -2.34 23.73 -8.60
C TYR A 21 -1.36 22.60 -8.85
N TYR A 22 -1.74 21.60 -9.64
CA TYR A 22 -0.95 20.39 -9.85
C TYR A 22 -0.76 20.12 -11.33
N GLU A 23 0.47 19.94 -11.73
CA GLU A 23 0.84 19.50 -13.06
C GLU A 23 1.23 18.01 -13.04
N ILE A 24 0.87 17.29 -14.09
CA ILE A 24 1.34 15.92 -14.31
C ILE A 24 2.48 15.97 -15.32
N ALA A 25 3.68 15.72 -14.84
CA ALA A 25 4.83 15.52 -15.70
C ALA A 25 4.94 14.04 -16.09
N THR A 26 5.07 13.76 -17.39
CA THR A 26 5.29 12.39 -17.88
C THR A 26 6.78 12.19 -18.10
N ILE A 27 7.37 11.28 -17.33
CA ILE A 27 8.78 10.90 -17.46
C ILE A 27 8.89 9.92 -18.65
N PRO A 28 9.67 10.24 -19.70
CA PRO A 28 9.84 9.35 -20.84
C PRO A 28 10.64 8.12 -20.41
N ILE A 29 10.10 6.94 -20.69
CA ILE A 29 10.75 5.66 -20.43
C ILE A 29 11.56 5.27 -21.67
N PRO A 30 12.85 4.89 -21.52
CA PRO A 30 13.65 4.37 -22.62
C PRO A 30 13.00 3.17 -23.32
N ASP A 31 13.05 3.10 -24.63
CA ASP A 31 12.36 2.07 -25.46
C ASP A 31 12.78 0.63 -25.08
N GLU A 32 14.00 0.45 -24.58
CA GLU A 32 14.53 -0.84 -24.14
C GLU A 32 14.04 -1.30 -22.77
N ILE A 33 13.40 -0.42 -22.00
CA ILE A 33 12.94 -0.72 -20.64
C ILE A 33 11.44 -1.03 -20.67
N VAL A 34 11.07 -2.17 -20.09
CA VAL A 34 9.67 -2.51 -19.85
C VAL A 34 9.40 -2.34 -18.36
N LEU A 35 8.80 -1.21 -18.02
CA LEU A 35 8.39 -0.91 -16.64
C LEU A 35 6.98 -1.47 -16.39
N GLU A 36 6.89 -2.67 -15.86
CA GLU A 36 5.70 -3.14 -15.14
C GLU A 36 5.88 -2.73 -13.67
N VAL A 37 5.76 -1.42 -13.37
CA VAL A 37 6.07 -0.86 -12.05
C VAL A 37 5.28 -1.57 -10.97
N SER A 38 5.96 -1.95 -9.89
CA SER A 38 5.38 -2.72 -8.79
C SER A 38 5.66 -2.11 -7.41
N ALA A 39 6.66 -1.26 -7.29
CA ALA A 39 6.95 -0.46 -6.12
C ALA A 39 7.83 0.74 -6.49
N ILE A 40 7.68 1.81 -5.73
CA ILE A 40 8.54 3.00 -5.83
C ILE A 40 8.98 3.38 -4.41
N GLU A 41 10.27 3.64 -4.26
CA GLU A 41 10.86 4.15 -3.03
C GLU A 41 11.71 5.37 -3.35
N ILE A 42 11.52 6.45 -2.62
CA ILE A 42 12.32 7.66 -2.80
C ILE A 42 13.40 7.70 -1.73
N LEU A 43 14.66 7.64 -2.17
CA LEU A 43 15.80 7.71 -1.29
C LEU A 43 16.03 9.14 -0.76
N GLU A 44 16.79 9.28 0.32
CA GLU A 44 17.08 10.57 0.95
C GLU A 44 17.74 11.59 0.01
N ASP A 45 18.48 11.15 -0.98
CA ASP A 45 19.11 11.99 -2.01
C ASP A 45 18.17 12.40 -3.14
N GLY A 46 16.91 11.94 -3.10
CA GLY A 46 15.89 12.19 -4.12
C GLY A 46 15.88 11.20 -5.29
N THR A 47 16.76 10.21 -5.30
CA THR A 47 16.73 9.13 -6.29
C THR A 47 15.47 8.29 -6.09
N ALA A 48 14.72 8.02 -7.15
CA ALA A 48 13.63 7.06 -7.10
C ALA A 48 14.14 5.65 -7.44
N LEU A 49 13.94 4.69 -6.56
CA LEU A 49 14.07 3.28 -6.87
C LEU A 49 12.72 2.78 -7.38
N VAL A 50 12.71 2.23 -8.58
CA VAL A 50 11.50 1.75 -9.26
C VAL A 50 11.65 0.25 -9.49
N ALA A 51 10.91 -0.55 -8.71
CA ALA A 51 10.86 -1.99 -8.92
C ALA A 51 9.88 -2.34 -10.05
N THR A 52 10.20 -3.40 -10.76
CA THR A 52 9.34 -3.96 -11.78
C THR A 52 8.88 -5.36 -11.36
N ARG A 53 7.65 -5.71 -11.68
CA ARG A 53 7.13 -7.07 -11.44
C ARG A 53 7.98 -8.15 -12.12
N ARG A 54 8.80 -7.77 -13.10
CA ARG A 54 9.69 -8.68 -13.85
C ARG A 54 10.97 -9.00 -13.12
N GLY A 55 11.25 -8.32 -11.99
CA GLY A 55 12.40 -8.60 -11.14
C GLY A 55 13.59 -7.65 -11.27
N ASP A 56 13.39 -6.55 -11.98
CA ASP A 56 14.41 -5.49 -12.09
C ASP A 56 14.06 -4.35 -11.12
N VAL A 57 15.06 -3.65 -10.64
CA VAL A 57 14.94 -2.37 -9.94
C VAL A 57 15.81 -1.36 -10.66
N PHE A 58 15.22 -0.24 -11.02
CA PHE A 58 15.93 0.88 -11.64
C PHE A 58 16.10 2.01 -10.63
N SER A 59 17.28 2.62 -10.60
CA SER A 59 17.48 3.93 -9.99
C SER A 59 17.18 4.99 -11.03
N VAL A 60 16.24 5.90 -10.71
CA VAL A 60 15.80 6.96 -11.61
C VAL A 60 16.13 8.31 -10.98
N THR A 61 16.91 9.11 -11.71
CA THR A 61 17.34 10.46 -11.30
C THR A 61 16.82 11.51 -12.28
N GLY A 62 16.87 12.80 -11.91
CA GLY A 62 16.41 13.89 -12.76
C GLY A 62 14.87 14.04 -12.82
N ILE A 63 14.16 13.37 -11.92
CA ILE A 63 12.68 13.41 -11.87
C ILE A 63 12.12 14.66 -11.19
N TRP A 64 12.99 15.43 -10.51
CA TRP A 64 12.63 16.67 -9.79
C TRP A 64 13.01 17.94 -10.54
N GLU A 65 13.53 17.77 -11.75
CA GLU A 65 13.91 18.90 -12.62
C GLU A 65 12.66 19.46 -13.33
N ASP A 66 12.71 20.73 -13.73
CA ASP A 66 11.63 21.36 -14.51
C ASP A 66 11.39 20.63 -15.85
N ASP A 67 12.45 20.08 -16.42
CA ASP A 67 12.40 19.25 -17.64
C ASP A 67 12.73 17.78 -17.28
N VAL A 68 11.69 17.00 -17.03
CA VAL A 68 11.81 15.57 -16.72
C VAL A 68 12.25 14.69 -17.91
N SER A 69 12.39 15.27 -19.11
CA SER A 69 12.90 14.53 -20.30
C SER A 69 14.36 14.13 -20.15
N SER A 70 15.09 14.73 -19.19
CA SER A 70 16.47 14.40 -18.84
C SER A 70 16.60 13.26 -17.83
N ALA A 71 15.49 12.67 -17.36
CA ALA A 71 15.49 11.59 -16.40
C ALA A 71 16.35 10.40 -16.89
N GLN A 72 17.17 9.87 -15.98
CA GLN A 72 18.06 8.76 -16.27
C GLN A 72 17.61 7.51 -15.53
N PHE A 73 17.51 6.40 -16.26
CA PHE A 73 17.18 5.09 -15.72
C PHE A 73 18.45 4.23 -15.71
N ASN A 74 18.91 3.84 -14.53
CA ASN A 74 20.04 2.93 -14.38
C ASN A 74 19.60 1.65 -13.69
N LEU A 75 20.06 0.50 -14.18
CA LEU A 75 19.73 -0.78 -13.55
C LEU A 75 20.46 -0.88 -12.20
N TYR A 76 19.70 -0.82 -11.11
CA TYR A 76 20.20 -0.95 -9.75
C TYR A 76 20.30 -2.41 -9.31
N ALA A 77 19.24 -3.20 -9.52
CA ALA A 77 19.18 -4.63 -9.19
C ALA A 77 18.42 -5.41 -10.26
N GLN A 78 18.67 -6.72 -10.36
CA GLN A 78 17.98 -7.61 -11.30
C GLN A 78 17.87 -9.03 -10.75
N GLY A 79 16.92 -9.81 -11.27
CA GLY A 79 16.78 -11.23 -10.93
C GLY A 79 15.97 -11.46 -9.66
N LEU A 80 15.27 -10.46 -9.16
CA LEU A 80 14.34 -10.60 -8.04
C LEU A 80 13.06 -11.34 -8.48
N GLN A 81 12.42 -12.00 -7.52
CA GLN A 81 11.22 -12.77 -7.78
C GLN A 81 9.96 -11.93 -7.52
N GLU A 82 9.46 -11.24 -8.56
CA GLU A 82 8.22 -10.46 -8.52
C GLU A 82 8.16 -9.51 -7.30
N PRO A 83 9.11 -8.56 -7.21
CA PRO A 83 9.16 -7.62 -6.09
C PRO A 83 7.92 -6.72 -6.10
N LEU A 84 7.23 -6.61 -4.96
CA LEU A 84 5.98 -5.86 -4.80
C LEU A 84 6.03 -4.92 -3.59
N GLY A 85 7.20 -4.46 -3.24
CA GLY A 85 7.42 -3.44 -2.24
C GLY A 85 8.90 -3.18 -2.01
N LEU A 86 9.21 -1.93 -1.74
CA LEU A 86 10.53 -1.41 -1.40
C LEU A 86 10.44 -0.57 -0.14
N LEU A 87 11.47 -0.59 0.67
CA LEU A 87 11.61 0.26 1.85
C LEU A 87 13.07 0.58 2.09
N SER A 88 13.43 1.85 2.11
CA SER A 88 14.75 2.32 2.55
C SER A 88 14.78 2.43 4.07
N HIS A 89 15.65 1.67 4.72
CA HIS A 89 15.77 1.66 6.17
C HIS A 89 17.19 1.33 6.60
N GLU A 90 17.79 2.17 7.46
CA GLU A 90 19.12 1.97 8.05
C GLU A 90 20.23 1.65 7.04
N GLY A 91 20.21 2.33 5.88
CA GLY A 91 21.23 2.18 4.84
C GLY A 91 21.09 0.94 3.96
N TRP A 92 19.99 0.22 4.09
CA TRP A 92 19.58 -0.88 3.23
C TRP A 92 18.30 -0.51 2.46
N VAL A 93 18.11 -1.17 1.34
CA VAL A 93 16.82 -1.21 0.63
C VAL A 93 16.23 -2.60 0.82
N TYR A 94 15.16 -2.68 1.59
CA TYR A 94 14.41 -3.91 1.78
C TYR A 94 13.46 -4.11 0.61
N VAL A 95 13.32 -5.35 0.17
CA VAL A 95 12.47 -5.71 -0.96
C VAL A 95 11.59 -6.90 -0.60
N MET A 96 10.26 -6.71 -0.72
CA MET A 96 9.33 -7.80 -0.56
C MET A 96 9.15 -8.51 -1.88
N GLN A 97 9.61 -9.72 -1.96
CA GLN A 97 9.42 -10.63 -3.07
C GLN A 97 8.23 -11.56 -2.82
N ARG A 98 7.85 -12.40 -3.77
CA ARG A 98 6.67 -13.27 -3.65
C ARG A 98 6.69 -14.17 -2.40
N GLY A 99 7.82 -14.76 -2.06
CA GLY A 99 7.98 -15.68 -0.93
C GLY A 99 9.10 -15.30 0.04
N GLU A 100 9.71 -14.11 -0.12
CA GLU A 100 10.93 -13.77 0.58
C GLU A 100 11.00 -12.26 0.87
N LEU A 101 11.38 -11.90 2.10
CA LEU A 101 11.87 -10.58 2.43
C LEU A 101 13.39 -10.59 2.34
N SER A 102 13.93 -9.77 1.46
CA SER A 102 15.38 -9.59 1.28
C SER A 102 15.75 -8.13 1.52
N ARG A 103 17.04 -7.85 1.70
CA ARG A 103 17.59 -6.49 1.67
C ARG A 103 18.79 -6.41 0.75
N MET A 104 19.01 -5.25 0.16
CA MET A 104 20.06 -5.01 -0.81
C MET A 104 20.70 -3.64 -0.59
N ARG A 105 21.94 -3.50 -0.99
CA ARG A 105 22.65 -2.20 -1.00
C ARG A 105 23.77 -2.16 -2.03
N ASP A 106 24.16 -0.94 -2.36
CA ASP A 106 25.35 -0.61 -3.13
C ASP A 106 26.47 -0.20 -2.16
N THR A 107 27.44 -1.10 -1.90
CA THR A 107 28.56 -0.82 -1.00
C THR A 107 29.69 -0.07 -1.68
N ARG A 108 29.73 -0.07 -3.02
CA ARG A 108 30.77 0.58 -3.82
C ARG A 108 30.44 1.98 -4.25
N GLY A 109 29.16 2.37 -4.16
CA GLY A 109 28.69 3.68 -4.60
C GLY A 109 28.74 3.85 -6.13
N ASP A 110 28.61 2.75 -6.87
CA ASP A 110 28.63 2.79 -8.34
C ASP A 110 27.21 2.81 -8.96
N GLY A 111 26.19 2.92 -8.12
CA GLY A 111 24.79 2.97 -8.53
C GLY A 111 24.17 1.60 -8.80
N ARG A 112 24.85 0.54 -8.41
CA ARG A 112 24.42 -0.84 -8.60
C ARG A 112 24.54 -1.63 -7.31
N MET A 113 23.50 -2.36 -6.93
CA MET A 113 23.58 -3.24 -5.76
C MET A 113 24.66 -4.31 -5.98
N ASP A 114 25.47 -4.55 -4.98
CA ASP A 114 26.51 -5.58 -4.96
C ASP A 114 26.43 -6.48 -3.72
N GLU A 115 25.51 -6.18 -2.82
CA GLU A 115 25.20 -6.99 -1.65
C GLU A 115 23.69 -7.24 -1.57
N LEU A 116 23.32 -8.52 -1.48
CA LEU A 116 21.93 -8.98 -1.33
C LEU A 116 21.89 -10.02 -0.23
N GLU A 117 21.02 -9.83 0.74
CA GLU A 117 20.82 -10.74 1.86
C GLU A 117 19.35 -11.14 1.99
N THR A 118 19.08 -12.43 2.18
CA THR A 118 17.77 -12.94 2.56
C THR A 118 17.58 -12.72 4.06
N ILE A 119 16.51 -12.03 4.43
CA ILE A 119 16.11 -11.86 5.82
C ILE A 119 15.17 -12.99 6.23
N CYS A 120 14.13 -13.28 5.41
CA CYS A 120 13.16 -14.31 5.71
C CYS A 120 12.63 -14.93 4.42
N ASP A 121 12.75 -16.25 4.27
CA ASP A 121 12.23 -17.05 3.16
C ASP A 121 11.09 -18.00 3.59
N LEU A 122 10.46 -17.70 4.73
CA LEU A 122 9.45 -18.55 5.35
C LEU A 122 8.02 -18.27 4.86
N ILE A 123 7.82 -17.36 3.92
CA ILE A 123 6.48 -17.02 3.41
C ILE A 123 6.02 -18.11 2.44
N PRO A 124 5.00 -18.91 2.81
CA PRO A 124 4.64 -20.08 2.02
C PRO A 124 3.92 -19.70 0.73
N ILE A 125 4.21 -20.44 -0.34
CA ILE A 125 3.55 -20.34 -1.63
C ILE A 125 3.11 -21.73 -2.10
N SER A 126 1.94 -21.84 -2.75
CA SER A 126 1.43 -23.08 -3.31
C SER A 126 1.47 -23.13 -4.83
N GLY A 127 2.00 -22.05 -5.47
CA GLY A 127 2.05 -21.91 -6.92
C GLY A 127 0.80 -21.25 -7.52
N ASN A 128 -0.10 -20.72 -6.71
CA ASN A 128 -1.21 -19.91 -7.20
C ASN A 128 -0.71 -18.53 -7.64
N TYR A 129 -1.16 -18.05 -8.79
CA TYR A 129 -0.71 -16.76 -9.34
C TYR A 129 -1.04 -15.58 -8.42
N HIS A 130 -2.11 -15.67 -7.61
CA HIS A 130 -2.58 -14.59 -6.75
C HIS A 130 -1.93 -14.60 -5.35
N GLU A 131 -1.01 -15.49 -5.08
CA GLU A 131 -0.26 -15.51 -3.82
C GLU A 131 0.84 -14.44 -3.79
N TYR A 132 0.44 -13.17 -3.95
CA TYR A 132 1.33 -12.02 -3.83
C TYR A 132 1.66 -11.73 -2.36
N SER A 133 2.77 -11.00 -2.15
CA SER A 133 3.17 -10.48 -0.84
C SER A 133 3.60 -9.03 -1.01
N PHE A 134 3.13 -8.13 -0.13
CA PHE A 134 3.35 -6.68 -0.22
C PHE A 134 3.92 -6.12 1.07
N GLY A 135 4.50 -4.94 1.00
CA GLY A 135 5.28 -4.28 2.04
C GLY A 135 6.78 -4.32 1.69
N PRO A 136 7.70 -4.25 2.65
CA PRO A 136 7.44 -4.10 4.08
C PRO A 136 7.09 -2.68 4.49
N ALA A 137 6.47 -2.56 5.66
CA ALA A 137 6.36 -1.33 6.42
C ALA A 137 6.93 -1.57 7.83
N ILE A 138 7.42 -0.53 8.50
CA ILE A 138 7.88 -0.67 9.89
C ILE A 138 6.67 -0.69 10.82
N GLY A 139 6.50 -1.79 11.55
CA GLY A 139 5.44 -1.96 12.51
C GLY A 139 5.67 -1.25 13.84
N PRO A 140 4.65 -1.18 14.71
CA PRO A 140 4.76 -0.55 16.01
C PRO A 140 5.71 -1.28 16.97
N ASP A 141 6.08 -2.51 16.65
CA ASP A 141 7.07 -3.35 17.34
C ASP A 141 8.50 -3.17 16.80
N GLY A 142 8.69 -2.30 15.81
CA GLY A 142 9.96 -2.07 15.13
C GLY A 142 10.33 -3.13 14.09
N ASN A 143 9.48 -4.14 13.88
CA ASN A 143 9.69 -5.20 12.91
C ASN A 143 9.15 -4.82 11.53
N PHE A 144 9.51 -5.60 10.52
CA PHE A 144 8.96 -5.48 9.15
C PHE A 144 7.60 -6.16 9.07
N TRP A 145 6.59 -5.40 8.76
CA TRP A 145 5.24 -5.91 8.54
C TRP A 145 4.97 -6.06 7.05
N VAL A 146 4.59 -7.29 6.67
CA VAL A 146 4.27 -7.64 5.29
C VAL A 146 2.89 -8.28 5.23
N THR A 147 2.21 -8.16 4.10
CA THR A 147 0.92 -8.78 3.89
C THR A 147 0.99 -9.86 2.82
N THR A 148 0.12 -10.84 2.92
CA THR A 148 0.02 -11.97 2.00
C THR A 148 -1.38 -12.07 1.43
N ASN A 149 -1.51 -12.14 0.11
CA ASN A 149 -2.80 -12.33 -0.53
C ASN A 149 -3.31 -13.76 -0.39
N LYS A 150 -4.63 -13.92 -0.27
CA LYS A 150 -5.23 -15.23 -0.41
C LYS A 150 -5.09 -15.75 -1.85
N PRO A 151 -4.96 -17.05 -2.09
CA PRO A 151 -5.02 -17.61 -3.42
C PRO A 151 -6.43 -17.57 -4.01
N PHE A 152 -6.53 -17.67 -5.34
CA PHE A 152 -7.79 -17.85 -6.04
C PHE A 152 -7.95 -19.27 -6.60
N GLY A 153 -9.20 -19.72 -6.73
CA GLY A 153 -9.54 -21.02 -7.28
C GLY A 153 -9.49 -22.15 -6.25
N GLY A 154 -9.69 -23.37 -6.72
CA GLY A 154 -9.74 -24.59 -5.91
C GLY A 154 -8.45 -25.39 -5.95
N GLU A 155 -8.56 -26.62 -5.47
CA GLU A 155 -7.49 -27.61 -5.45
C GLU A 155 -6.74 -27.75 -6.79
N PRO A 156 -5.41 -27.99 -6.78
CA PRO A 156 -4.58 -28.19 -5.59
C PRO A 156 -4.03 -26.91 -4.95
N PHE A 157 -4.31 -25.74 -5.53
CA PHE A 157 -3.81 -24.45 -5.09
C PHE A 157 -4.56 -23.92 -3.87
N GLY A 158 -3.92 -23.03 -3.12
CA GLY A 158 -4.55 -22.38 -1.97
C GLY A 158 -4.43 -23.14 -0.66
N ARG A 159 -3.48 -24.07 -0.58
CA ARG A 159 -3.15 -24.83 0.65
C ARG A 159 -1.98 -24.28 1.44
N ALA A 160 -1.30 -23.25 0.92
CA ALA A 160 -0.23 -22.61 1.65
C ALA A 160 -0.80 -21.93 2.91
N ASP A 161 -0.12 -22.16 4.03
CA ASP A 161 -0.47 -21.49 5.28
C ASP A 161 -0.21 -20.00 5.21
N TRP A 162 -0.77 -19.25 6.16
CA TRP A 162 -0.49 -17.83 6.34
C TRP A 162 -0.75 -16.97 5.09
N ARG A 163 -1.68 -17.40 4.21
CA ARG A 163 -2.17 -16.58 3.10
C ARG A 163 -3.46 -15.87 3.53
N GLY A 164 -3.55 -14.57 3.23
CA GLY A 164 -4.57 -13.67 3.79
C GLY A 164 -4.22 -13.19 5.20
N PHE A 165 -2.93 -12.99 5.46
CA PHE A 165 -2.39 -12.58 6.76
C PHE A 165 -1.48 -11.37 6.65
N THR A 166 -1.23 -10.73 7.80
CA THR A 166 -0.06 -9.88 8.04
C THR A 166 0.96 -10.68 8.83
N MET A 167 2.22 -10.58 8.43
CA MET A 167 3.36 -11.14 9.14
C MET A 167 4.23 -10.03 9.70
N SER A 168 4.68 -10.18 10.94
CA SER A 168 5.77 -9.41 11.54
C SER A 168 7.06 -10.23 11.40
N ILE A 169 8.10 -9.64 10.83
CA ILE A 169 9.41 -10.26 10.59
C ILE A 169 10.46 -9.40 11.26
N ASN A 170 11.25 -9.96 12.18
CA ASN A 170 12.33 -9.24 12.82
C ASN A 170 13.64 -9.34 12.01
N ASP A 171 14.68 -8.60 12.42
CA ASP A 171 15.99 -8.60 11.78
C ASP A 171 16.70 -9.97 11.78
N ALA A 172 16.31 -10.87 12.67
CA ALA A 172 16.81 -12.24 12.72
C ALA A 172 16.07 -13.19 11.75
N GLY A 173 15.07 -12.69 11.02
CA GLY A 173 14.26 -13.48 10.08
C GLY A 173 13.17 -14.32 10.75
N GLU A 174 12.90 -14.11 12.04
CA GLU A 174 11.81 -14.77 12.72
C GLU A 174 10.49 -14.15 12.28
N MET A 175 9.59 -14.97 11.76
CA MET A 175 8.30 -14.56 11.20
C MET A 175 7.15 -14.97 12.12
N HIS A 176 6.29 -14.01 12.45
CA HIS A 176 5.11 -14.24 13.28
C HIS A 176 3.84 -13.70 12.60
N PRO A 177 2.77 -14.52 12.47
CA PRO A 177 1.49 -14.04 11.99
C PRO A 177 0.84 -13.09 13.01
N THR A 178 0.37 -11.93 12.56
CA THR A 178 -0.16 -10.87 13.45
C THR A 178 -1.63 -10.57 13.23
N CYS A 179 -2.09 -10.50 11.98
CA CYS A 179 -3.50 -10.30 11.66
C CYS A 179 -3.96 -11.35 10.65
N SER A 180 -5.26 -11.61 10.64
CA SER A 180 -5.87 -12.60 9.74
C SER A 180 -7.08 -12.04 9.00
N GLY A 181 -7.58 -12.76 8.02
CA GLY A 181 -8.80 -12.41 7.31
C GLY A 181 -8.63 -11.30 6.27
N LEU A 182 -7.42 -11.11 5.75
CA LEU A 182 -7.16 -10.25 4.60
C LEU A 182 -7.52 -11.02 3.32
N ARG A 183 -7.95 -10.28 2.30
CA ARG A 183 -8.28 -10.91 1.02
C ARG A 183 -7.19 -10.70 -0.04
N SER A 184 -6.96 -9.45 -0.42
CA SER A 184 -6.04 -9.06 -1.48
C SER A 184 -5.41 -7.71 -1.13
N PRO A 185 -4.67 -7.66 0.00
CA PRO A 185 -3.98 -6.45 0.41
C PRO A 185 -2.90 -6.10 -0.63
N ALA A 186 -2.87 -4.84 -1.07
CA ALA A 186 -1.92 -4.39 -2.08
C ALA A 186 -1.07 -3.19 -1.65
N GLY A 187 -1.57 -2.33 -0.79
CA GLY A 187 -0.81 -1.24 -0.20
C GLY A 187 -0.58 -1.50 1.29
N VAL A 188 0.63 -1.34 1.75
CA VAL A 188 1.02 -1.44 3.18
C VAL A 188 1.93 -0.27 3.48
N GLU A 189 1.57 0.54 4.48
CA GLU A 189 2.30 1.77 4.79
C GLU A 189 2.23 2.10 6.28
N SER A 190 3.35 2.56 6.82
CA SER A 190 3.42 3.07 8.19
C SER A 190 2.92 4.51 8.25
N SER A 191 2.06 4.80 9.20
CA SER A 191 1.70 6.19 9.44
C SER A 191 2.81 6.94 10.18
N PRO A 192 2.87 8.28 10.07
CA PRO A 192 3.80 9.09 10.85
C PRO A 192 3.64 8.95 12.38
N TRP A 193 2.55 8.33 12.82
CA TRP A 193 2.23 8.10 14.25
C TRP A 193 2.48 6.67 14.71
N GLY A 194 3.05 5.80 13.83
CA GLY A 194 3.45 4.44 14.19
C GLY A 194 2.38 3.37 13.99
N ASP A 195 1.18 3.71 13.51
CA ASP A 195 0.19 2.72 13.11
C ASP A 195 0.46 2.26 11.66
N VAL A 196 0.26 0.97 11.36
CA VAL A 196 0.37 0.44 10.01
C VAL A 196 -1.00 0.34 9.37
N PHE A 197 -1.12 0.90 8.17
CA PHE A 197 -2.32 0.85 7.35
C PHE A 197 -2.14 -0.09 6.16
N TYR A 198 -3.26 -0.64 5.68
CA TYR A 198 -3.26 -1.39 4.44
C TYR A 198 -4.55 -1.14 3.65
N THR A 199 -4.44 -1.27 2.33
CA THR A 199 -5.60 -1.30 1.43
C THR A 199 -5.97 -2.74 1.13
N ASP A 200 -7.28 -3.04 0.99
CA ASP A 200 -7.76 -4.38 0.64
C ASP A 200 -8.82 -4.30 -0.46
N ASN A 201 -8.69 -5.17 -1.45
CA ASN A 201 -9.66 -5.28 -2.52
C ASN A 201 -10.93 -5.99 -2.05
N GLN A 202 -12.06 -5.51 -2.58
CA GLN A 202 -13.35 -6.19 -2.49
C GLN A 202 -13.24 -7.63 -3.04
N GLY A 203 -14.13 -8.48 -2.60
CA GLY A 203 -14.25 -9.86 -3.12
C GLY A 203 -15.16 -10.70 -2.27
N GLU A 204 -15.25 -11.92 -2.59
CA GLU A 204 -16.19 -12.97 -2.18
C GLU A 204 -17.03 -12.70 -0.92
N TRP A 205 -16.40 -12.34 0.19
CA TRP A 205 -17.10 -12.08 1.45
C TRP A 205 -17.33 -10.60 1.72
N CYS A 206 -16.40 -9.73 1.31
CA CYS A 206 -16.46 -8.28 1.52
C CYS A 206 -16.72 -7.58 0.19
N GLY A 207 -17.91 -7.00 0.02
CA GLY A 207 -18.37 -6.41 -1.25
C GLY A 207 -17.82 -5.02 -1.57
N ALA A 208 -16.94 -4.46 -0.74
CA ALA A 208 -16.30 -3.17 -0.98
C ALA A 208 -14.82 -3.20 -0.60
N SER A 209 -14.01 -2.48 -1.34
CA SER A 209 -12.61 -2.23 -0.98
C SER A 209 -12.53 -1.30 0.22
N LYS A 210 -11.42 -1.36 0.95
CA LYS A 210 -11.28 -0.67 2.23
C LYS A 210 -9.86 -0.25 2.53
N LEU A 211 -9.73 0.77 3.37
CA LEU A 211 -8.52 1.12 4.10
C LEU A 211 -8.69 0.73 5.56
N SER A 212 -7.77 -0.01 6.12
CA SER A 212 -7.82 -0.45 7.50
C SER A 212 -6.46 -0.27 8.19
N ILE A 213 -6.51 -0.11 9.51
CA ILE A 213 -5.35 -0.23 10.38
C ILE A 213 -5.16 -1.69 10.76
N MET A 214 -3.92 -2.11 10.96
CA MET A 214 -3.57 -3.44 11.44
C MET A 214 -3.11 -3.38 12.89
N LYS A 215 -3.71 -4.22 13.75
CA LYS A 215 -3.24 -4.44 15.13
C LYS A 215 -3.14 -5.94 15.40
N PRO A 216 -2.15 -6.39 16.15
CA PRO A 216 -2.00 -7.80 16.48
C PRO A 216 -3.29 -8.42 17.05
N GLY A 217 -3.68 -9.57 16.49
CA GLY A 217 -4.92 -10.27 16.84
C GLY A 217 -6.15 -9.84 16.05
N ASP A 218 -6.07 -8.80 15.21
CA ASP A 218 -7.20 -8.38 14.39
C ASP A 218 -7.58 -9.42 13.33
N PHE A 219 -8.89 -9.56 13.13
CA PHE A 219 -9.50 -10.26 12.01
C PHE A 219 -10.12 -9.26 11.04
N HIS A 220 -9.79 -9.33 9.76
CA HIS A 220 -10.19 -8.34 8.75
C HIS A 220 -11.38 -8.78 7.88
N GLY A 221 -12.00 -9.92 8.22
CA GLY A 221 -13.31 -10.32 7.72
C GLY A 221 -13.29 -11.51 6.78
N HIS A 222 -12.31 -11.68 5.91
CA HIS A 222 -12.32 -12.77 4.94
C HIS A 222 -12.07 -14.14 5.60
N PRO A 223 -12.91 -15.17 5.34
CA PRO A 223 -12.81 -16.47 6.03
C PRO A 223 -11.59 -17.31 5.61
N HIS A 224 -10.90 -16.94 4.54
CA HIS A 224 -9.71 -17.68 4.13
C HIS A 224 -8.61 -17.62 5.20
N GLY A 225 -7.92 -18.70 5.40
CA GLY A 225 -6.79 -18.75 6.34
C GLY A 225 -7.16 -19.07 7.80
N ILE A 226 -8.44 -19.11 8.19
CA ILE A 226 -8.85 -19.44 9.57
C ILE A 226 -8.26 -20.79 10.04
N ALA A 227 -8.05 -21.75 9.13
CA ALA A 227 -7.40 -23.01 9.48
C ALA A 227 -5.97 -22.82 9.98
N SER A 228 -5.24 -21.84 9.46
CA SER A 228 -3.88 -21.51 9.93
C SER A 228 -3.90 -20.90 11.33
N CYS A 229 -4.97 -20.19 11.72
CA CYS A 229 -5.13 -19.67 13.08
C CYS A 229 -5.26 -20.78 14.15
N LYS A 230 -5.35 -22.05 13.77
CA LYS A 230 -5.36 -23.20 14.71
C LYS A 230 -3.96 -23.77 14.97
N LYS A 231 -2.94 -23.22 14.36
CA LYS A 231 -1.54 -23.61 14.53
C LYS A 231 -0.92 -22.91 15.75
N GLU A 232 0.17 -23.48 16.24
CA GLU A 232 0.85 -23.00 17.46
C GLU A 232 1.44 -21.59 17.32
N GLU A 233 1.82 -21.21 16.08
CA GLU A 233 2.38 -19.90 15.78
C GLU A 233 1.35 -18.75 15.90
N TRP A 234 0.05 -19.07 15.84
CA TRP A 234 -1.03 -18.10 16.06
C TRP A 234 -1.36 -18.03 17.56
N THR A 235 -0.96 -16.95 18.18
CA THR A 235 -1.09 -16.76 19.65
C THR A 235 -2.30 -15.94 20.07
N TYR A 236 -3.18 -15.59 19.12
CA TYR A 236 -4.38 -14.78 19.36
C TYR A 236 -5.66 -15.63 19.32
N SER A 237 -6.80 -14.98 19.55
CA SER A 237 -8.11 -15.63 19.45
C SER A 237 -8.34 -16.23 18.07
N VAL A 238 -8.97 -17.38 18.02
CA VAL A 238 -9.34 -18.06 16.77
C VAL A 238 -10.78 -17.72 16.42
N VAL A 239 -11.01 -17.15 15.25
CA VAL A 239 -12.35 -16.94 14.69
C VAL A 239 -12.82 -18.27 14.09
N GLU A 240 -13.84 -18.89 14.68
CA GLU A 240 -14.33 -20.22 14.23
C GLU A 240 -15.26 -20.13 13.03
N ASN A 241 -16.18 -19.18 13.02
CA ASN A 241 -17.17 -18.99 11.97
C ASN A 241 -17.27 -17.52 11.58
N VAL A 242 -17.31 -17.27 10.28
CA VAL A 242 -17.56 -15.94 9.73
C VAL A 242 -18.95 -15.95 9.12
N PRO A 243 -19.93 -15.20 9.69
CA PRO A 243 -21.28 -15.16 9.14
C PRO A 243 -21.28 -14.49 7.77
N ASP A 244 -22.06 -15.04 6.84
CA ASP A 244 -22.30 -14.50 5.53
C ASP A 244 -23.63 -13.72 5.48
N GLY A 245 -23.74 -12.78 4.54
CA GLY A 245 -24.97 -12.00 4.30
C GLY A 245 -25.31 -10.99 5.38
N LYS A 246 -24.41 -10.66 6.29
CA LYS A 246 -24.57 -9.64 7.34
C LYS A 246 -23.75 -8.38 7.05
N LEU A 247 -24.18 -7.27 7.61
CA LEU A 247 -23.38 -6.05 7.59
C LEU A 247 -22.17 -6.13 8.54
N PHE A 248 -21.05 -5.52 8.19
CA PHE A 248 -19.83 -5.54 9.01
C PHE A 248 -20.07 -5.13 10.48
N PRO A 249 -20.84 -4.07 10.79
CA PRO A 249 -21.15 -3.72 12.19
C PRO A 249 -21.91 -4.82 12.94
N GLU A 250 -22.78 -5.58 12.25
CA GLU A 250 -23.48 -6.73 12.84
C GLU A 250 -22.54 -7.88 13.13
N VAL A 251 -21.63 -8.18 12.16
CA VAL A 251 -20.60 -9.21 12.35
C VAL A 251 -19.66 -8.83 13.49
N LYS A 252 -19.32 -7.56 13.66
CA LYS A 252 -18.49 -7.07 14.79
C LYS A 252 -19.09 -7.40 16.16
N LEU A 253 -20.42 -7.43 16.28
CA LEU A 253 -21.07 -7.81 17.54
C LEU A 253 -20.92 -9.31 17.85
N GLU A 254 -20.75 -10.13 16.83
CA GLU A 254 -20.57 -11.58 16.96
C GLU A 254 -19.10 -12.00 17.02
N ILE A 255 -18.24 -11.25 16.35
CA ILE A 255 -16.78 -11.47 16.27
C ILE A 255 -16.06 -10.23 16.82
N PRO A 256 -15.72 -10.22 18.11
CA PRO A 256 -15.04 -9.08 18.73
C PRO A 256 -13.68 -8.74 18.10
N GLU A 257 -13.01 -9.70 17.49
CA GLU A 257 -11.73 -9.56 16.80
C GLU A 257 -11.86 -8.83 15.45
N LEU A 258 -13.07 -8.76 14.87
CA LEU A 258 -13.27 -8.10 13.57
C LEU A 258 -12.88 -6.63 13.63
N ARG A 259 -11.92 -6.23 12.83
CA ARG A 259 -11.52 -4.83 12.65
C ARG A 259 -12.47 -4.13 11.66
N LEU A 260 -13.16 -3.08 12.13
CA LEU A 260 -13.89 -2.21 11.21
C LEU A 260 -12.89 -1.35 10.43
N PRO A 261 -13.08 -1.17 9.12
CA PRO A 261 -12.22 -0.30 8.31
C PRO A 261 -12.24 1.14 8.78
N ALA A 262 -11.13 1.83 8.61
CA ALA A 262 -11.06 3.28 8.78
C ALA A 262 -11.85 4.00 7.67
N VAL A 263 -11.78 3.49 6.44
CA VAL A 263 -12.52 4.02 5.28
C VAL A 263 -13.01 2.88 4.40
N TRP A 264 -14.28 2.96 4.00
CA TRP A 264 -14.83 2.18 2.90
C TRP A 264 -14.70 2.96 1.60
N PHE A 265 -14.12 2.35 0.58
CA PHE A 265 -14.10 2.96 -0.75
C PHE A 265 -15.44 2.71 -1.45
N PRO A 266 -16.03 3.73 -2.10
CA PRO A 266 -17.30 3.59 -2.82
C PRO A 266 -17.06 2.89 -4.16
N TYR A 267 -17.04 1.57 -4.16
CA TYR A 267 -16.56 0.64 -5.17
C TYR A 267 -16.79 1.03 -6.64
N ASP A 268 -18.00 1.50 -6.99
CA ASP A 268 -18.31 1.92 -8.37
C ASP A 268 -17.84 3.34 -8.72
N LYS A 269 -17.20 4.04 -7.78
CA LYS A 269 -16.78 5.42 -7.94
C LYS A 269 -15.28 5.60 -7.85
N MET A 270 -14.64 4.90 -6.94
CA MET A 270 -13.19 4.91 -6.70
C MET A 270 -12.80 3.74 -5.80
N GLY A 271 -11.52 3.38 -5.81
CA GLY A 271 -10.98 2.33 -4.95
C GLY A 271 -11.46 0.93 -5.32
N ARG A 272 -11.61 0.63 -6.61
CA ARG A 272 -11.97 -0.71 -7.08
C ARG A 272 -10.82 -1.70 -6.91
N SER A 273 -9.59 -1.24 -7.12
CA SER A 273 -8.36 -1.98 -6.87
C SER A 273 -7.35 -1.08 -6.18
N PRO A 274 -7.62 -0.68 -4.91
CA PRO A 274 -6.71 0.21 -4.20
C PRO A 274 -5.36 -0.50 -4.02
N ALA A 275 -4.28 0.27 -4.21
CA ALA A 275 -2.93 -0.23 -4.20
C ALA A 275 -2.06 0.57 -3.21
N GLY A 276 -0.87 0.99 -3.62
CA GLY A 276 0.07 1.73 -2.78
C GLY A 276 -0.49 3.03 -2.22
N MET A 277 0.17 3.54 -1.21
CA MET A 277 -0.24 4.77 -0.53
C MET A 277 0.97 5.53 -0.01
N ALA A 278 0.81 6.85 0.15
CA ALA A 278 1.83 7.72 0.72
C ALA A 278 1.18 8.84 1.54
N TRP A 279 1.83 9.21 2.64
CA TRP A 279 1.43 10.35 3.46
C TRP A 279 2.03 11.64 2.93
N ASP A 280 1.22 12.69 2.84
CA ASP A 280 1.76 14.04 2.58
C ASP A 280 2.41 14.60 3.85
N MET A 281 3.71 14.42 3.96
CA MET A 281 4.55 14.94 5.03
C MET A 281 5.36 16.17 4.61
N THR A 282 4.96 16.82 3.51
CA THR A 282 5.68 17.96 2.92
C THR A 282 5.45 19.29 3.64
N GLU A 283 4.66 19.31 4.73
CA GLU A 283 4.30 20.52 5.49
C GLU A 283 3.65 21.60 4.61
N GLY A 284 2.85 21.17 3.62
CA GLY A 284 2.11 22.05 2.71
C GLY A 284 2.86 22.42 1.43
N LYS A 285 4.05 21.87 1.16
CA LYS A 285 4.74 22.09 -0.12
C LYS A 285 4.05 21.38 -1.28
N PHE A 286 3.37 20.25 -1.01
CA PHE A 286 2.53 19.56 -1.99
C PHE A 286 1.11 20.15 -2.08
N GLY A 287 0.75 21.16 -1.29
CA GLY A 287 -0.55 21.82 -1.31
C GLY A 287 -1.26 21.78 0.05
N PRO A 288 -2.60 21.96 0.10
CA PRO A 288 -3.33 22.14 1.35
C PRO A 288 -3.66 20.84 2.09
N PHE A 289 -3.06 19.70 1.73
CA PHE A 289 -3.45 18.37 2.22
C PHE A 289 -2.42 17.74 3.17
N ALA A 290 -1.54 18.57 3.76
CA ALA A 290 -0.52 18.10 4.69
C ALA A 290 -1.10 17.18 5.79
N GLY A 291 -0.44 16.06 6.03
CA GLY A 291 -0.87 15.03 6.97
C GLY A 291 -1.99 14.13 6.49
N GLN A 292 -2.43 14.26 5.25
CA GLN A 292 -3.42 13.36 4.65
C GLN A 292 -2.74 12.23 3.87
N LEU A 293 -3.49 11.16 3.65
CA LEU A 293 -3.04 9.98 2.93
C LEU A 293 -3.50 10.03 1.48
N PHE A 294 -2.59 9.75 0.55
CA PHE A 294 -2.89 9.53 -0.85
C PHE A 294 -2.87 8.03 -1.13
N VAL A 295 -3.91 7.52 -1.77
CA VAL A 295 -4.08 6.11 -2.08
C VAL A 295 -4.30 5.96 -3.57
N THR A 296 -3.55 5.06 -4.19
CA THR A 296 -3.64 4.78 -5.61
C THR A 296 -4.71 3.73 -5.91
N ASP A 297 -5.27 3.76 -7.11
CA ASP A 297 -6.21 2.76 -7.61
C ASP A 297 -5.73 2.26 -8.97
N GLN A 298 -5.33 1.00 -9.01
CA GLN A 298 -4.81 0.37 -10.22
C GLN A 298 -5.89 0.20 -11.30
N TYR A 299 -7.12 -0.12 -10.90
CA TYR A 299 -8.19 -0.40 -11.86
C TYR A 299 -8.67 0.86 -12.59
N ASP A 300 -8.96 1.90 -11.82
CA ASP A 300 -9.49 3.15 -12.36
C ASP A 300 -8.38 4.14 -12.79
N ALA A 301 -7.11 3.73 -12.68
CA ALA A 301 -5.95 4.56 -12.99
C ALA A 301 -6.08 5.95 -12.33
N SER A 302 -6.15 5.96 -11.02
CA SER A 302 -6.46 7.16 -10.25
C SER A 302 -5.71 7.24 -8.93
N VAL A 303 -5.68 8.44 -8.36
CA VAL A 303 -5.22 8.70 -7.01
C VAL A 303 -6.37 9.28 -6.21
N MET A 304 -6.61 8.70 -5.05
CA MET A 304 -7.59 9.17 -4.07
C MET A 304 -6.86 9.89 -2.94
N ARG A 305 -7.50 10.87 -2.35
CA ARG A 305 -7.08 11.50 -1.11
C ARG A 305 -7.96 11.01 0.04
N VAL A 306 -7.33 10.67 1.15
CA VAL A 306 -8.01 10.19 2.35
C VAL A 306 -7.68 11.10 3.53
N ALA A 307 -8.71 11.68 4.13
CA ALA A 307 -8.63 12.41 5.38
C ALA A 307 -9.02 11.49 6.53
N LEU A 308 -8.13 11.35 7.51
CA LEU A 308 -8.30 10.48 8.66
C LEU A 308 -8.32 11.28 9.96
N GLU A 309 -9.09 10.79 10.93
CA GLU A 309 -9.10 11.28 12.31
C GLU A 309 -9.21 10.12 13.29
N GLN A 310 -8.77 10.33 14.53
CA GLN A 310 -9.00 9.38 15.61
C GLN A 310 -10.21 9.78 16.44
N VAL A 311 -11.17 8.86 16.57
CA VAL A 311 -12.34 9.04 17.43
C VAL A 311 -12.41 7.90 18.43
N ASN A 312 -12.31 8.21 19.71
CA ASN A 312 -12.29 7.22 20.80
C ASN A 312 -11.22 6.12 20.59
N GLY A 313 -10.03 6.50 20.08
CA GLY A 313 -8.92 5.58 19.83
C GLY A 313 -9.08 4.70 18.58
N ASN A 314 -10.07 4.96 17.74
CA ASN A 314 -10.25 4.29 16.46
C ASN A 314 -10.06 5.27 15.32
N TRP A 315 -9.36 4.85 14.28
CA TRP A 315 -9.24 5.59 13.04
C TRP A 315 -10.53 5.50 12.22
N GLN A 316 -10.98 6.64 11.75
CA GLN A 316 -12.07 6.78 10.79
C GLN A 316 -11.76 7.90 9.82
N GLY A 317 -12.42 7.93 8.67
CA GLY A 317 -12.18 8.98 7.70
C GLY A 317 -13.09 8.95 6.50
N ALA A 318 -12.72 9.77 5.52
CA ALA A 318 -13.40 9.86 4.24
C ALA A 318 -12.40 9.90 3.09
N CYS A 319 -12.78 9.32 1.95
CA CYS A 319 -12.01 9.37 0.72
C CYS A 319 -12.63 10.36 -0.27
N PHE A 320 -11.76 10.99 -1.04
CA PHE A 320 -12.11 11.98 -2.06
C PHE A 320 -11.35 11.66 -3.35
N PRO A 321 -11.91 11.89 -4.54
CA PRO A 321 -11.10 11.85 -5.75
C PRO A 321 -10.04 12.95 -5.68
N PHE A 322 -8.82 12.63 -6.06
CA PHE A 322 -7.75 13.61 -6.20
C PHE A 322 -7.35 13.73 -7.67
N ARG A 323 -6.93 12.64 -8.31
CA ARG A 323 -6.64 12.61 -9.73
C ARG A 323 -7.23 11.37 -10.38
N MET A 324 -8.05 11.58 -11.40
CA MET A 324 -8.73 10.51 -12.14
C MET A 324 -8.26 10.48 -13.59
N GLY A 325 -8.36 9.30 -14.23
CA GLY A 325 -8.10 9.15 -15.66
C GLY A 325 -6.63 9.28 -16.05
N LEU A 326 -5.72 8.75 -15.21
CA LEU A 326 -4.32 8.56 -15.59
C LEU A 326 -4.21 7.59 -16.77
N GLN A 327 -3.09 7.62 -17.50
CA GLN A 327 -2.89 6.77 -18.70
C GLN A 327 -2.52 5.33 -18.36
N CYS A 328 -2.19 5.03 -17.11
CA CYS A 328 -1.83 3.69 -16.64
C CYS A 328 -2.38 3.47 -15.24
N GLY A 329 -2.45 2.20 -14.82
CA GLY A 329 -2.81 1.86 -13.46
C GLY A 329 -1.86 2.51 -12.46
N ALA A 330 -2.39 3.05 -11.39
CA ALA A 330 -1.60 3.63 -10.31
C ALA A 330 -1.27 2.56 -9.26
N ILE A 331 -0.04 2.59 -8.75
CA ILE A 331 0.49 1.64 -7.74
C ILE A 331 0.96 2.39 -6.51
#